data_693d80c3e5d18688e34381a05515936f
#
_entry.id   693d80c3e5d18688e34381a05515936f
#
_cell.length_a   1.000
_cell.length_b   1.000
_cell.length_c   1.000
_cell.angle_alpha   90.00
_cell.angle_beta   90.00
_cell.angle_gamma   90.00
#
_symmetry.space_group_name_H-M   'P 1'
#
loop_
_entity.id
_entity.type
_entity.pdbx_description
1 polymer ?
#
loop_
_entity_poly.entity_id
_entity_poly.type
_entity_poly.pdbx_seq_one_letter_code
_entity_poly.pdbx_strand_id
1 'polypeptide(L)'
;MTRHCATAGVLIIKFGALGDLIVATPAIRQILRAHAPDRQVWLLTSTPYADLFQGWDGLQVQACARHGMAAAWRTLRWIRKGRFARIYDLQSNDRSAVLCALSGAGACVGNHPRFPYRYHPADRYRGQCHVRDRLDQVLVSAGLPATEGLPELPVTGASRKRVEQWLKANGLADRRLVILHAGANRNHPHKQWPYYLDLARDLQGRGLEILWTGGPDDIEINNNLAASLGHDITGQFSIPEEVALGRHARFAVTNDSAPMHILSCTGIPVFGIFGPTDWRRMHAIGQQHRVIALDKTAGNRDHVFTPQDISKIPLSMVMEKLQADGMLDGL
;
A
#
# COMPACT_ATOMS: atom_id res chain seq x y z
N MET A 1 -28.21 -30.01 23.00
CA MET A 1 -28.05 -28.86 22.08
C MET A 1 -27.32 -27.77 22.82
N THR A 2 -25.99 -27.79 22.80
CA THR A 2 -25.14 -26.75 23.36
C THR A 2 -25.21 -25.54 22.46
N ARG A 3 -25.85 -24.45 22.91
CA ARG A 3 -25.74 -23.13 22.25
C ARG A 3 -24.27 -22.73 22.30
N HIS A 4 -23.57 -22.86 21.19
CA HIS A 4 -22.31 -22.17 21.00
C HIS A 4 -22.61 -20.68 21.18
N CYS A 5 -22.24 -20.14 22.34
CA CYS A 5 -22.22 -18.70 22.54
C CYS A 5 -21.18 -18.17 21.58
N ALA A 6 -21.64 -17.61 20.46
CA ALA A 6 -20.73 -17.03 19.43
C ALA A 6 -19.83 -16.02 20.14
N THR A 7 -18.55 -16.34 20.24
CA THR A 7 -17.56 -15.44 20.84
C THR A 7 -17.59 -14.13 20.06
N ALA A 8 -17.70 -13.01 20.79
CA ALA A 8 -17.78 -11.68 20.18
C ALA A 8 -16.57 -11.44 19.24
N GLY A 9 -16.84 -11.02 17.99
CA GLY A 9 -15.85 -10.86 16.94
C GLY A 9 -14.81 -9.76 17.23
N VAL A 10 -13.84 -9.65 16.35
CA VAL A 10 -12.82 -8.58 16.31
C VAL A 10 -13.04 -7.74 15.06
N LEU A 11 -12.95 -6.41 15.18
CA LEU A 11 -13.09 -5.48 14.09
C LEU A 11 -11.78 -4.74 13.85
N ILE A 12 -11.36 -4.66 12.59
CA ILE A 12 -10.27 -3.81 12.10
C ILE A 12 -10.89 -2.66 11.31
N ILE A 13 -10.52 -1.43 11.60
CA ILE A 13 -10.96 -0.24 10.86
C ILE A 13 -9.80 0.31 10.05
N LYS A 14 -9.90 0.26 8.71
CA LYS A 14 -8.94 0.89 7.78
C LYS A 14 -9.67 1.29 6.50
N PHE A 15 -9.97 2.57 6.35
CA PHE A 15 -10.78 3.07 5.23
C PHE A 15 -9.98 3.30 3.93
N GLY A 16 -8.69 3.54 4.03
CA GLY A 16 -7.79 3.95 2.94
C GLY A 16 -6.95 5.17 3.38
N ALA A 17 -6.17 5.92 2.54
CA ALA A 17 -6.10 5.71 1.08
C ALA A 17 -5.56 4.32 0.69
N LEU A 18 -5.48 4.05 -0.64
CA LEU A 18 -5.06 2.75 -1.15
C LEU A 18 -3.66 2.35 -0.65
N GLY A 19 -2.66 3.22 -0.81
CA GLY A 19 -1.30 2.95 -0.33
C GLY A 19 -1.25 2.66 1.18
N ASP A 20 -1.95 3.48 2.00
CA ASP A 20 -2.03 3.26 3.45
C ASP A 20 -2.70 1.93 3.81
N LEU A 21 -3.68 1.50 3.00
CA LEU A 21 -4.37 0.23 3.21
C LEU A 21 -3.41 -0.95 2.94
N ILE A 22 -2.63 -0.85 1.87
CA ILE A 22 -1.62 -1.86 1.52
C ILE A 22 -0.51 -1.92 2.59
N VAL A 23 -0.01 -0.77 3.03
CA VAL A 23 0.99 -0.69 4.13
C VAL A 23 0.45 -1.31 5.42
N ALA A 24 -0.86 -1.30 5.64
CA ALA A 24 -1.49 -1.91 6.82
C ALA A 24 -1.71 -3.42 6.68
N THR A 25 -1.50 -4.04 5.52
CA THR A 25 -1.79 -5.47 5.31
C THR A 25 -1.00 -6.42 6.24
N PRO A 26 0.28 -6.18 6.57
CA PRO A 26 0.97 -6.99 7.58
C PRO A 26 0.29 -6.91 8.97
N ALA A 27 -0.18 -5.71 9.37
CA ALA A 27 -0.90 -5.54 10.64
C ALA A 27 -2.26 -6.24 10.62
N ILE A 28 -3.01 -6.17 9.51
CA ILE A 28 -4.26 -6.90 9.32
C ILE A 28 -4.02 -8.41 9.46
N ARG A 29 -2.98 -8.94 8.82
CA ARG A 29 -2.59 -10.34 8.92
C ARG A 29 -2.23 -10.75 10.36
N GLN A 30 -1.47 -9.91 11.05
CA GLN A 30 -1.07 -10.18 12.43
C GLN A 30 -2.28 -10.24 13.37
N ILE A 31 -3.24 -9.33 13.21
CA ILE A 31 -4.51 -9.35 13.98
C ILE A 31 -5.32 -10.61 13.63
N LEU A 32 -5.39 -10.95 12.34
CA LEU A 32 -6.10 -12.14 11.87
C LEU A 32 -5.51 -13.40 12.49
N ARG A 33 -4.18 -13.61 12.42
CA ARG A 33 -3.50 -14.76 13.02
C ARG A 33 -3.75 -14.88 14.52
N ALA A 34 -3.78 -13.75 15.22
CA ALA A 34 -3.97 -13.74 16.67
C ALA A 34 -5.41 -14.06 17.11
N HIS A 35 -6.39 -13.85 16.25
CA HIS A 35 -7.80 -13.93 16.66
C HIS A 35 -8.64 -14.94 15.87
N ALA A 36 -8.31 -15.24 14.61
CA ALA A 36 -9.12 -16.09 13.75
C ALA A 36 -9.37 -17.53 14.28
N PRO A 37 -8.46 -18.15 15.06
CA PRO A 37 -8.73 -19.46 15.64
C PRO A 37 -9.98 -19.49 16.52
N ASP A 38 -10.23 -18.38 17.25
CA ASP A 38 -11.27 -18.34 18.28
C ASP A 38 -12.43 -17.38 17.95
N ARG A 39 -12.24 -16.45 17.00
CA ARG A 39 -13.16 -15.36 16.74
C ARG A 39 -13.24 -15.00 15.26
N GLN A 40 -14.40 -14.52 14.82
CA GLN A 40 -14.52 -13.88 13.51
C GLN A 40 -13.77 -12.55 13.50
N VAL A 41 -12.94 -12.35 12.48
CA VAL A 41 -12.22 -11.09 12.24
C VAL A 41 -12.82 -10.37 11.05
N TRP A 42 -13.18 -9.11 11.25
CA TRP A 42 -13.80 -8.25 10.26
C TRP A 42 -12.87 -7.08 9.90
N LEU A 43 -12.80 -6.75 8.62
CA LEU A 43 -12.21 -5.51 8.13
C LEU A 43 -13.31 -4.57 7.66
N LEU A 44 -13.42 -3.40 8.27
CA LEU A 44 -14.26 -2.31 7.83
C LEU A 44 -13.42 -1.37 6.96
N THR A 45 -13.71 -1.33 5.67
CA THR A 45 -12.98 -0.52 4.69
C THR A 45 -13.92 0.26 3.78
N SER A 46 -13.37 1.21 3.01
CA SER A 46 -14.18 1.97 2.04
C SER A 46 -14.61 1.11 0.87
N THR A 47 -15.81 1.36 0.34
CA THR A 47 -16.41 0.61 -0.77
C THR A 47 -15.45 0.33 -1.94
N PRO A 48 -14.64 1.29 -2.43
CA PRO A 48 -13.74 1.03 -3.57
C PRO A 48 -12.63 0.01 -3.29
N TYR A 49 -12.39 -0.31 -2.02
CA TYR A 49 -11.27 -1.17 -1.61
C TYR A 49 -11.70 -2.52 -1.01
N ALA A 50 -13.00 -2.75 -0.88
CA ALA A 50 -13.50 -3.96 -0.24
C ALA A 50 -13.10 -5.23 -1.01
N ASP A 51 -13.13 -5.16 -2.33
CA ASP A 51 -12.81 -6.29 -3.21
C ASP A 51 -11.34 -6.69 -3.21
N LEU A 52 -10.43 -5.80 -2.75
CA LEU A 52 -9.00 -6.11 -2.64
C LEU A 52 -8.69 -7.25 -1.68
N PHE A 53 -9.59 -7.53 -0.74
CA PHE A 53 -9.44 -8.55 0.29
C PHE A 53 -10.26 -9.81 0.04
N GLN A 54 -10.91 -9.91 -1.12
CA GLN A 54 -11.60 -11.12 -1.53
C GLN A 54 -10.59 -12.26 -1.68
N GLY A 55 -10.89 -13.42 -1.06
CA GLY A 55 -9.99 -14.56 -1.04
C GLY A 55 -8.91 -14.51 0.05
N TRP A 56 -9.01 -13.58 0.99
CA TRP A 56 -8.18 -13.61 2.20
C TRP A 56 -8.83 -14.47 3.27
N ASP A 57 -8.33 -15.68 3.43
CA ASP A 57 -8.91 -16.69 4.30
C ASP A 57 -9.07 -16.21 5.74
N GLY A 58 -10.25 -16.43 6.30
CA GLY A 58 -10.60 -16.06 7.67
C GLY A 58 -10.95 -14.58 7.89
N LEU A 59 -10.78 -13.71 6.87
CA LEU A 59 -11.12 -12.30 6.97
C LEU A 59 -12.50 -12.02 6.37
N GLN A 60 -13.41 -11.46 7.17
CA GLN A 60 -14.68 -10.94 6.69
C GLN A 60 -14.53 -9.47 6.32
N VAL A 61 -15.12 -9.03 5.22
CA VAL A 61 -15.00 -7.63 4.75
C VAL A 61 -16.35 -6.94 4.78
N GLN A 62 -16.41 -5.78 5.43
CA GLN A 62 -17.56 -4.89 5.41
C GLN A 62 -17.18 -3.60 4.71
N ALA A 63 -17.86 -3.30 3.62
CA ALA A 63 -17.72 -2.03 2.92
C ALA A 63 -18.51 -0.91 3.61
N CYS A 64 -17.97 0.31 3.62
CA CYS A 64 -18.70 1.50 4.05
C CYS A 64 -18.42 2.69 3.12
N ALA A 65 -19.39 3.58 2.99
CA ALA A 65 -19.20 4.84 2.25
C ALA A 65 -18.32 5.80 3.05
N ARG A 66 -17.42 6.52 2.36
CA ARG A 66 -16.47 7.45 2.99
C ARG A 66 -17.10 8.72 3.53
N HIS A 67 -18.23 9.16 2.98
CA HIS A 67 -18.83 10.46 3.26
C HIS A 67 -20.33 10.32 3.58
N GLY A 68 -20.86 11.33 4.23
CA GLY A 68 -22.27 11.47 4.56
C GLY A 68 -22.64 10.96 5.96
N MET A 69 -23.49 11.75 6.66
CA MET A 69 -23.93 11.43 8.02
C MET A 69 -24.75 10.14 8.09
N ALA A 70 -25.65 9.92 7.11
CA ALA A 70 -26.43 8.70 7.03
C ALA A 70 -25.56 7.45 6.85
N ALA A 71 -24.45 7.55 6.10
CA ALA A 71 -23.49 6.45 5.96
C ALA A 71 -22.74 6.20 7.27
N ALA A 72 -22.30 7.24 7.96
CA ALA A 72 -21.66 7.12 9.27
C ALA A 72 -22.60 6.47 10.30
N TRP A 73 -23.87 6.86 10.32
CA TRP A 73 -24.89 6.28 11.18
C TRP A 73 -25.17 4.80 10.86
N ARG A 74 -25.29 4.42 9.60
CA ARG A 74 -25.43 3.01 9.18
C ARG A 74 -24.23 2.19 9.61
N THR A 75 -23.01 2.72 9.43
CA THR A 75 -21.77 2.07 9.84
C THR A 75 -21.72 1.86 11.36
N LEU A 76 -22.04 2.89 12.14
CA LEU A 76 -22.10 2.80 13.61
C LEU A 76 -23.12 1.77 14.08
N ARG A 77 -24.33 1.79 13.48
CA ARG A 77 -25.38 0.82 13.81
C ARG A 77 -24.94 -0.62 13.52
N TRP A 78 -24.24 -0.83 12.41
CA TRP A 78 -23.66 -2.14 12.07
C TRP A 78 -22.61 -2.57 13.10
N ILE A 79 -21.67 -1.68 13.46
CA ILE A 79 -20.63 -1.95 14.47
C ILE A 79 -21.29 -2.35 15.81
N ARG A 80 -22.30 -1.61 16.27
CA ARG A 80 -23.00 -1.89 17.52
C ARG A 80 -23.74 -3.23 17.49
N LYS A 81 -24.35 -3.57 16.35
CA LYS A 81 -25.03 -4.86 16.17
C LYS A 81 -24.03 -6.02 16.23
N GLY A 82 -22.80 -5.83 15.74
CA GLY A 82 -21.73 -6.83 15.75
C GLY A 82 -21.18 -7.17 17.14
N ARG A 83 -21.42 -6.31 18.15
CA ARG A 83 -20.98 -6.52 19.56
C ARG A 83 -19.52 -6.96 19.65
N PHE A 84 -18.62 -6.27 18.94
CA PHE A 84 -17.22 -6.65 18.88
C PHE A 84 -16.55 -6.62 20.26
N ALA A 85 -15.77 -7.65 20.57
CA ALA A 85 -14.97 -7.71 21.79
C ALA A 85 -13.82 -6.70 21.76
N ARG A 86 -13.24 -6.48 20.56
CA ARG A 86 -12.12 -5.58 20.34
C ARG A 86 -12.20 -4.91 18.99
N ILE A 87 -11.84 -3.64 18.93
CA ILE A 87 -11.68 -2.87 17.69
C ILE A 87 -10.22 -2.42 17.57
N TYR A 88 -9.58 -2.71 16.45
CA TYR A 88 -8.28 -2.18 16.06
C TYR A 88 -8.50 -1.03 15.07
N ASP A 89 -8.30 0.20 15.50
CA ASP A 89 -8.37 1.37 14.64
C ASP A 89 -7.00 1.65 14.01
N LEU A 90 -6.76 1.07 12.85
CA LEU A 90 -5.57 1.31 12.02
C LEU A 90 -5.73 2.54 11.12
N GLN A 91 -6.91 3.18 11.09
CA GLN A 91 -7.16 4.41 10.34
C GLN A 91 -6.69 5.65 11.08
N SER A 92 -6.94 5.71 12.38
CA SER A 92 -6.44 6.76 13.30
C SER A 92 -6.81 8.18 12.89
N ASN A 93 -8.06 8.41 12.51
CA ASN A 93 -8.61 9.75 12.26
C ASN A 93 -9.85 10.03 13.15
N ASP A 94 -10.34 11.28 13.13
CA ASP A 94 -11.45 11.69 13.98
C ASP A 94 -12.72 10.86 13.74
N ARG A 95 -13.00 10.51 12.48
CA ARG A 95 -14.15 9.67 12.15
C ARG A 95 -14.04 8.27 12.76
N SER A 96 -12.89 7.62 12.64
CA SER A 96 -12.69 6.29 13.22
C SER A 96 -12.69 6.35 14.75
N ALA A 97 -12.14 7.41 15.34
CA ALA A 97 -12.19 7.63 16.78
C ALA A 97 -13.62 7.76 17.31
N VAL A 98 -14.50 8.52 16.60
CA VAL A 98 -15.92 8.63 16.95
C VAL A 98 -16.64 7.29 16.83
N LEU A 99 -16.38 6.52 15.76
CA LEU A 99 -16.93 5.17 15.62
C LEU A 99 -16.49 4.25 16.76
N CYS A 100 -15.22 4.30 17.17
CA CYS A 100 -14.71 3.56 18.33
C CYS A 100 -15.41 3.99 19.63
N ALA A 101 -15.51 5.31 19.87
CA ALA A 101 -16.13 5.86 21.08
C ALA A 101 -17.59 5.44 21.25
N LEU A 102 -18.33 5.38 20.14
CA LEU A 102 -19.76 5.06 20.13
C LEU A 102 -20.07 3.59 19.86
N SER A 103 -19.06 2.76 19.61
CA SER A 103 -19.22 1.36 19.17
C SER A 103 -19.89 0.45 20.22
N GLY A 104 -19.62 0.70 21.50
CA GLY A 104 -19.95 -0.23 22.58
C GLY A 104 -19.05 -1.47 22.63
N ALA A 105 -17.88 -1.45 21.97
CA ALA A 105 -16.92 -2.54 22.01
C ALA A 105 -16.26 -2.69 23.40
N GLY A 106 -15.84 -3.91 23.73
CA GLY A 106 -15.18 -4.20 25.01
C GLY A 106 -13.83 -3.47 25.18
N ALA A 107 -13.09 -3.25 24.08
CA ALA A 107 -11.87 -2.45 24.06
C ALA A 107 -11.58 -1.90 22.67
N CYS A 108 -11.02 -0.68 22.59
CA CYS A 108 -10.49 -0.08 21.39
C CYS A 108 -8.97 0.03 21.49
N VAL A 109 -8.29 -0.30 20.39
CA VAL A 109 -6.85 -0.18 20.18
C VAL A 109 -6.62 0.89 19.12
N GLY A 110 -5.70 1.81 19.31
CA GLY A 110 -5.46 2.86 18.33
C GLY A 110 -4.18 3.64 18.56
N ASN A 111 -4.00 4.70 17.77
CA ASN A 111 -2.72 5.40 17.65
C ASN A 111 -2.52 6.54 18.65
N HIS A 112 -3.53 6.92 19.42
CA HIS A 112 -3.49 8.12 20.27
C HIS A 112 -3.66 7.78 21.74
N PRO A 113 -2.85 8.37 22.66
CA PRO A 113 -2.93 8.16 24.10
C PRO A 113 -4.10 8.94 24.70
N ARG A 114 -5.33 8.66 24.24
CA ARG A 114 -6.56 9.31 24.72
C ARG A 114 -7.79 8.44 24.44
N PHE A 115 -8.89 8.75 25.12
CA PHE A 115 -10.19 8.18 24.80
C PHE A 115 -10.48 8.28 23.29
N PRO A 116 -11.00 7.21 22.63
CA PRO A 116 -11.59 6.00 23.22
C PRO A 116 -10.63 4.80 23.34
N TYR A 117 -9.33 4.97 23.14
CA TYR A 117 -8.40 3.86 23.07
C TYR A 117 -7.94 3.42 24.45
N ARG A 118 -8.21 2.16 24.77
CA ARG A 118 -7.71 1.50 25.98
C ARG A 118 -6.25 1.07 25.81
N TYR A 119 -5.88 0.68 24.59
CA TYR A 119 -4.54 0.26 24.23
C TYR A 119 -4.01 1.20 23.16
N HIS A 120 -2.87 1.78 23.40
CA HIS A 120 -2.23 2.76 22.52
C HIS A 120 -0.74 2.89 22.86
N PRO A 121 0.14 3.31 21.93
CA PRO A 121 1.50 3.71 22.25
C PRO A 121 1.52 4.87 23.25
N ALA A 122 2.58 4.96 24.06
CA ALA A 122 2.70 5.98 25.09
C ALA A 122 2.81 7.39 24.53
N ASP A 123 3.47 7.53 23.38
CA ASP A 123 3.72 8.81 22.71
C ASP A 123 2.63 9.14 21.67
N ARG A 124 2.55 10.44 21.32
CA ARG A 124 1.72 10.89 20.21
C ARG A 124 2.50 10.80 18.90
N TYR A 125 1.94 10.11 17.91
CA TYR A 125 2.53 10.05 16.57
C TYR A 125 2.50 11.40 15.87
N ARG A 126 3.68 11.87 15.45
CA ARG A 126 3.88 13.12 14.69
C ARG A 126 4.67 12.89 13.40
N GLY A 127 4.76 11.64 12.92
CA GLY A 127 5.53 11.28 11.74
C GLY A 127 7.02 10.98 11.99
N GLN A 128 7.38 10.67 13.24
CA GLN A 128 8.78 10.41 13.65
C GLN A 128 9.33 9.03 13.22
N CYS A 129 8.50 8.16 12.67
CA CYS A 129 8.91 6.85 12.17
C CYS A 129 8.07 6.45 10.96
N HIS A 130 8.46 5.36 10.31
CA HIS A 130 7.68 4.78 9.24
C HIS A 130 6.27 4.38 9.72
N VAL A 131 5.25 4.51 8.87
CA VAL A 131 3.86 4.18 9.22
C VAL A 131 3.72 2.72 9.67
N ARG A 132 4.46 1.78 9.08
CA ARG A 132 4.51 0.38 9.54
C ARG A 132 4.98 0.29 10.99
N ASP A 133 6.10 0.93 11.33
CA ASP A 133 6.66 0.87 12.68
C ASP A 133 5.67 1.44 13.70
N ARG A 134 4.91 2.45 13.29
CA ARG A 134 3.82 2.98 14.13
C ARG A 134 2.69 1.98 14.31
N LEU A 135 2.28 1.29 13.26
CA LEU A 135 1.29 0.21 13.37
C LEU A 135 1.78 -0.92 14.28
N ASP A 136 3.06 -1.26 14.22
CA ASP A 136 3.69 -2.24 15.11
C ASP A 136 3.61 -1.80 16.58
N GLN A 137 3.91 -0.54 16.88
CA GLN A 137 3.75 0.01 18.23
C GLN A 137 2.29 -0.06 18.72
N VAL A 138 1.32 0.18 17.82
CA VAL A 138 -0.11 0.02 18.15
C VAL A 138 -0.45 -1.43 18.48
N LEU A 139 0.03 -2.39 17.69
CA LEU A 139 -0.19 -3.81 17.96
C LEU A 139 0.47 -4.27 19.25
N VAL A 140 1.72 -3.87 19.48
CA VAL A 140 2.48 -4.19 20.71
C VAL A 140 1.78 -3.63 21.95
N SER A 141 1.21 -2.43 21.87
CA SER A 141 0.42 -1.87 23.00
C SER A 141 -0.80 -2.70 23.36
N ALA A 142 -1.31 -3.49 22.42
CA ALA A 142 -2.45 -4.40 22.61
C ALA A 142 -2.04 -5.85 22.93
N GLY A 143 -0.74 -6.10 23.14
CA GLY A 143 -0.18 -7.42 23.46
C GLY A 143 0.04 -8.33 22.25
N LEU A 144 0.04 -7.80 21.03
CA LEU A 144 0.40 -8.55 19.83
C LEU A 144 1.88 -8.28 19.46
N PRO A 145 2.58 -9.25 18.86
CA PRO A 145 3.93 -9.00 18.35
C PRO A 145 3.91 -8.00 17.18
N ALA A 146 5.06 -7.37 16.92
CA ALA A 146 5.30 -6.57 15.73
C ALA A 146 5.06 -7.41 14.46
N THR A 147 4.76 -6.71 13.35
CA THR A 147 4.46 -7.38 12.09
C THR A 147 5.72 -7.95 11.43
N GLU A 148 5.56 -9.07 10.77
CA GLU A 148 6.59 -9.69 9.94
C GLU A 148 6.18 -9.67 8.47
N GLY A 149 7.20 -9.74 7.59
CA GLY A 149 7.00 -9.89 6.14
C GLY A 149 6.70 -8.58 5.41
N LEU A 150 6.42 -8.73 4.14
CA LEU A 150 6.07 -7.66 3.19
C LEU A 150 4.56 -7.44 3.13
N PRO A 151 4.11 -6.30 2.60
CA PRO A 151 2.71 -6.12 2.23
C PRO A 151 2.27 -7.19 1.24
N GLU A 152 1.00 -7.54 1.28
CA GLU A 152 0.44 -8.53 0.38
C GLU A 152 -1.03 -8.25 0.07
N LEU A 153 -1.44 -8.68 -1.09
CA LEU A 153 -2.83 -8.75 -1.51
C LEU A 153 -3.11 -10.14 -2.05
N PRO A 154 -4.31 -10.69 -1.85
CA PRO A 154 -4.68 -11.98 -2.41
C PRO A 154 -4.70 -11.92 -3.94
N VAL A 155 -4.01 -12.87 -4.57
CA VAL A 155 -4.00 -13.03 -6.01
C VAL A 155 -4.63 -14.37 -6.37
N THR A 156 -5.79 -14.34 -7.02
CA THR A 156 -6.53 -15.54 -7.39
C THR A 156 -5.89 -16.30 -8.56
N GLY A 157 -6.26 -17.57 -8.75
CA GLY A 157 -5.88 -18.33 -9.94
C GLY A 157 -6.39 -17.68 -11.23
N ALA A 158 -7.58 -17.08 -11.18
CA ALA A 158 -8.16 -16.36 -12.32
C ALA A 158 -7.33 -15.12 -12.69
N SER A 159 -6.90 -14.34 -11.69
CA SER A 159 -6.04 -13.18 -11.91
C SER A 159 -4.70 -13.55 -12.56
N ARG A 160 -4.06 -14.63 -12.08
CA ARG A 160 -2.81 -15.12 -12.68
C ARG A 160 -3.02 -15.56 -14.15
N LYS A 161 -4.04 -16.38 -14.39
CA LYS A 161 -4.34 -16.87 -15.74
C LYS A 161 -4.63 -15.73 -16.73
N ARG A 162 -5.36 -14.70 -16.31
CA ARG A 162 -5.64 -13.53 -17.15
C ARG A 162 -4.36 -12.79 -17.53
N VAL A 163 -3.46 -12.56 -16.57
CA VAL A 163 -2.16 -11.91 -16.80
C VAL A 163 -1.30 -12.73 -17.75
N GLU A 164 -1.18 -14.05 -17.55
CA GLU A 164 -0.42 -14.93 -18.42
C GLU A 164 -0.95 -14.91 -19.86
N GLN A 165 -2.27 -14.93 -20.03
CA GLN A 165 -2.92 -14.83 -21.35
C GLN A 165 -2.62 -13.48 -22.01
N TRP A 166 -2.67 -12.38 -21.25
CA TRP A 166 -2.37 -11.05 -21.75
C TRP A 166 -0.90 -10.93 -22.18
N LEU A 167 0.03 -11.38 -21.34
CA LEU A 167 1.46 -11.40 -21.68
C LEU A 167 1.73 -12.19 -22.97
N LYS A 168 1.13 -13.36 -23.12
CA LYS A 168 1.24 -14.19 -24.31
C LYS A 168 0.65 -13.51 -25.56
N ALA A 169 -0.53 -12.93 -25.44
CA ALA A 169 -1.21 -12.24 -26.55
C ALA A 169 -0.44 -11.00 -27.05
N ASN A 170 0.34 -10.37 -26.19
CA ASN A 170 1.16 -9.20 -26.52
C ASN A 170 2.64 -9.55 -26.82
N GLY A 171 3.01 -10.83 -26.89
CA GLY A 171 4.39 -11.24 -27.17
C GLY A 171 5.39 -10.93 -26.06
N LEU A 172 4.90 -10.75 -24.82
CA LEU A 172 5.69 -10.30 -23.66
C LEU A 172 6.05 -11.44 -22.68
N ALA A 173 5.56 -12.66 -22.91
CA ALA A 173 5.70 -13.78 -21.98
C ALA A 173 7.16 -14.11 -21.61
N ASP A 174 8.07 -14.00 -22.61
CA ASP A 174 9.49 -14.32 -22.47
C ASP A 174 10.38 -13.06 -22.48
N ARG A 175 9.77 -11.89 -22.32
CA ARG A 175 10.50 -10.61 -22.35
C ARG A 175 10.92 -10.20 -20.93
N ARG A 176 11.99 -9.43 -20.85
CA ARG A 176 12.48 -8.83 -19.59
C ARG A 176 11.71 -7.55 -19.30
N LEU A 177 10.66 -7.66 -18.49
CA LEU A 177 9.74 -6.57 -18.22
C LEU A 177 10.23 -5.64 -17.10
N VAL A 178 9.97 -4.36 -17.26
CA VAL A 178 10.13 -3.33 -16.22
C VAL A 178 8.83 -2.54 -16.12
N ILE A 179 8.39 -2.27 -14.89
CA ILE A 179 7.20 -1.46 -14.66
C ILE A 179 7.62 -0.06 -14.24
N LEU A 180 7.13 0.95 -14.96
CA LEU A 180 7.34 2.35 -14.65
C LEU A 180 6.01 3.03 -14.31
N HIS A 181 6.02 3.83 -13.23
CA HIS A 181 4.89 4.67 -12.84
C HIS A 181 5.29 6.13 -12.82
N ALA A 182 4.98 6.85 -13.91
CA ALA A 182 5.33 8.25 -14.09
C ALA A 182 4.32 9.23 -13.49
N GLY A 183 3.13 8.76 -13.17
CA GLY A 183 2.02 9.57 -12.66
C GLY A 183 2.12 9.97 -11.19
N ALA A 184 1.15 10.75 -10.76
CA ALA A 184 0.89 11.07 -9.37
C ALA A 184 -0.58 11.51 -9.21
N ASN A 185 -1.08 11.53 -7.98
CA ASN A 185 -2.42 12.06 -7.71
C ASN A 185 -2.56 13.50 -8.25
N ARG A 186 -3.69 13.84 -8.87
CA ARG A 186 -3.99 15.18 -9.44
C ARG A 186 -3.71 16.34 -8.50
N ASN A 187 -3.93 16.13 -7.19
CA ASN A 187 -3.68 17.17 -6.19
C ASN A 187 -2.18 17.31 -5.84
N HIS A 188 -1.32 16.45 -6.38
CA HIS A 188 0.10 16.39 -6.07
C HIS A 188 0.98 16.23 -7.32
N PRO A 189 0.79 17.04 -8.39
CA PRO A 189 1.57 16.92 -9.63
C PRO A 189 3.08 17.15 -9.43
N HIS A 190 3.44 17.88 -8.37
CA HIS A 190 4.83 18.14 -7.97
C HIS A 190 5.58 16.87 -7.49
N LYS A 191 4.90 15.72 -7.39
CA LYS A 191 5.53 14.42 -7.13
C LYS A 191 5.94 13.68 -8.40
N GLN A 192 5.61 14.18 -9.59
CA GLN A 192 5.99 13.55 -10.85
C GLN A 192 7.45 13.87 -11.18
N TRP A 193 8.27 12.83 -11.26
CA TRP A 193 9.63 12.96 -11.74
C TRP A 193 9.63 13.11 -13.28
N PRO A 194 10.31 14.13 -13.86
CA PRO A 194 10.11 14.47 -15.27
C PRO A 194 10.87 13.57 -16.27
N TYR A 195 11.84 12.77 -15.82
CA TYR A 195 12.76 12.07 -16.74
C TYR A 195 12.38 10.60 -16.97
N TYR A 196 11.10 10.23 -16.83
CA TYR A 196 10.66 8.84 -17.05
C TYR A 196 10.82 8.38 -18.48
N LEU A 197 10.61 9.25 -19.48
CA LEU A 197 10.79 8.88 -20.89
C LEU A 197 12.26 8.61 -21.21
N ASP A 198 13.18 9.39 -20.63
CA ASP A 198 14.62 9.19 -20.83
C ASP A 198 15.11 7.92 -20.14
N LEU A 199 14.61 7.65 -18.93
CA LEU A 199 14.84 6.37 -18.23
C LEU A 199 14.36 5.19 -19.09
N ALA A 200 13.16 5.29 -19.63
CA ALA A 200 12.57 4.24 -20.45
C ALA A 200 13.38 3.96 -21.72
N ARG A 201 13.88 5.01 -22.39
CA ARG A 201 14.76 4.88 -23.57
C ARG A 201 16.07 4.17 -23.24
N ASP A 202 16.72 4.53 -22.13
CA ASP A 202 17.95 3.88 -21.68
C ASP A 202 17.71 2.39 -21.37
N LEU A 203 16.65 2.08 -20.65
CA LEU A 203 16.29 0.70 -20.28
C LEU A 203 15.90 -0.14 -21.52
N GLN A 204 15.14 0.44 -22.47
CA GLN A 204 14.80 -0.23 -23.73
C GLN A 204 16.04 -0.50 -24.58
N GLY A 205 16.98 0.45 -24.65
CA GLY A 205 18.28 0.31 -25.32
C GLY A 205 19.10 -0.86 -24.76
N ARG A 206 18.81 -1.30 -23.54
CA ARG A 206 19.42 -2.47 -22.87
C ARG A 206 18.59 -3.75 -23.04
N GLY A 207 17.55 -3.74 -23.86
CA GLY A 207 16.71 -4.91 -24.14
C GLY A 207 15.63 -5.20 -23.09
N LEU A 208 15.23 -4.20 -22.30
CA LEU A 208 14.10 -4.29 -21.39
C LEU A 208 12.82 -3.78 -22.06
N GLU A 209 11.70 -4.44 -21.80
CA GLU A 209 10.38 -4.01 -22.24
C GLU A 209 9.69 -3.19 -21.15
N ILE A 210 9.13 -2.06 -21.51
CA ILE A 210 8.56 -1.08 -20.57
C ILE A 210 7.06 -1.23 -20.51
N LEU A 211 6.54 -1.36 -19.27
CA LEU A 211 5.12 -1.32 -18.96
C LEU A 211 4.83 -0.05 -18.17
N TRP A 212 3.96 0.83 -18.70
CA TRP A 212 3.48 2.03 -18.03
C TRP A 212 2.25 1.70 -17.22
N THR A 213 2.34 1.80 -15.89
CA THR A 213 1.21 1.57 -14.98
C THR A 213 0.71 2.87 -14.34
N GLY A 214 -0.55 2.86 -13.94
CA GLY A 214 -1.16 3.98 -13.23
C GLY A 214 -2.64 3.82 -13.00
N GLY A 215 -3.20 4.78 -12.26
CA GLY A 215 -4.64 4.90 -12.04
C GLY A 215 -5.34 5.76 -13.11
N PRO A 216 -6.66 6.02 -12.93
CA PRO A 216 -7.42 6.86 -13.86
C PRO A 216 -6.85 8.28 -14.05
N ASP A 217 -6.15 8.80 -13.05
CA ASP A 217 -5.52 10.11 -13.13
C ASP A 217 -4.27 10.13 -14.04
N ASP A 218 -3.71 8.96 -14.37
CA ASP A 218 -2.46 8.81 -15.11
C ASP A 218 -2.66 8.47 -16.60
N ILE A 219 -3.92 8.33 -17.07
CA ILE A 219 -4.26 7.93 -18.44
C ILE A 219 -3.58 8.85 -19.47
N GLU A 220 -3.67 10.15 -19.30
CA GLU A 220 -3.13 11.12 -20.26
C GLU A 220 -1.60 11.03 -20.35
N ILE A 221 -0.91 11.01 -19.21
CA ILE A 221 0.55 10.93 -19.18
C ILE A 221 1.04 9.59 -19.75
N ASN A 222 0.40 8.48 -19.41
CA ASN A 222 0.82 7.16 -19.87
C ASN A 222 0.51 6.92 -21.35
N ASN A 223 -0.59 7.44 -21.89
CA ASN A 223 -0.85 7.44 -23.33
C ASN A 223 0.24 8.18 -24.09
N ASN A 224 0.67 9.35 -23.62
CA ASN A 224 1.74 10.13 -24.26
C ASN A 224 3.09 9.41 -24.19
N LEU A 225 3.41 8.76 -23.08
CA LEU A 225 4.65 7.99 -22.91
C LEU A 225 4.65 6.75 -23.80
N ALA A 226 3.56 5.99 -23.82
CA ALA A 226 3.43 4.79 -24.62
C ALA A 226 3.37 5.06 -26.12
N ALA A 227 2.89 6.23 -26.56
CA ALA A 227 2.99 6.68 -27.95
C ALA A 227 4.45 6.83 -28.40
N SER A 228 5.37 7.06 -27.47
CA SER A 228 6.81 7.15 -27.74
C SER A 228 7.50 5.79 -27.63
N LEU A 229 7.23 5.02 -26.58
CA LEU A 229 7.76 3.67 -26.36
C LEU A 229 7.04 2.93 -25.22
N GLY A 230 7.10 1.60 -25.25
CA GLY A 230 6.54 0.72 -24.21
C GLY A 230 5.06 0.44 -24.40
N HIS A 231 4.46 -0.19 -23.39
CA HIS A 231 3.06 -0.61 -23.39
C HIS A 231 2.31 0.08 -22.26
N ASP A 232 1.20 0.75 -22.59
CA ASP A 232 0.31 1.31 -21.57
C ASP A 232 -0.61 0.21 -21.00
N ILE A 233 -0.52 -0.03 -19.70
CA ILE A 233 -1.38 -0.96 -18.98
C ILE A 233 -2.35 -0.25 -18.03
N THR A 234 -2.44 1.08 -18.09
CA THR A 234 -3.28 1.90 -17.21
C THR A 234 -4.73 1.48 -17.30
N GLY A 235 -5.30 1.07 -16.17
CA GLY A 235 -6.69 0.64 -16.07
C GLY A 235 -7.04 -0.69 -16.77
N GLN A 236 -6.06 -1.41 -17.35
CA GLN A 236 -6.31 -2.70 -18.00
C GLN A 236 -6.44 -3.85 -16.99
N PHE A 237 -5.92 -3.68 -15.79
CA PHE A 237 -5.89 -4.70 -14.75
C PHE A 237 -6.52 -4.19 -13.45
N SER A 238 -7.16 -5.10 -12.73
CA SER A 238 -7.49 -4.87 -11.33
C SER A 238 -6.21 -4.87 -10.48
N ILE A 239 -6.24 -4.29 -9.29
CA ILE A 239 -5.07 -4.23 -8.39
C ILE A 239 -4.49 -5.63 -8.10
N PRO A 240 -5.28 -6.70 -7.80
CA PRO A 240 -4.74 -8.05 -7.68
C PRO A 240 -4.08 -8.59 -8.95
N GLU A 241 -4.57 -8.20 -10.13
CA GLU A 241 -3.97 -8.55 -11.41
C GLU A 241 -2.67 -7.75 -11.65
N GLU A 242 -2.59 -6.47 -11.25
CA GLU A 242 -1.33 -5.71 -11.26
C GLU A 242 -0.28 -6.34 -10.35
N VAL A 243 -0.66 -6.85 -9.19
CA VAL A 243 0.25 -7.65 -8.34
C VAL A 243 0.67 -8.93 -9.04
N ALA A 244 -0.23 -9.61 -9.75
CA ALA A 244 0.14 -10.80 -10.54
C ALA A 244 1.12 -10.45 -11.66
N LEU A 245 0.85 -9.37 -12.42
CA LEU A 245 1.69 -8.88 -13.51
C LEU A 245 3.08 -8.46 -13.02
N GLY A 246 3.12 -7.75 -11.91
CA GLY A 246 4.39 -7.28 -11.32
C GLY A 246 5.36 -8.42 -10.99
N ARG A 247 4.87 -9.62 -10.69
CA ARG A 247 5.72 -10.80 -10.46
C ARG A 247 6.49 -11.28 -11.69
N HIS A 248 6.09 -10.84 -12.89
CA HIS A 248 6.79 -11.11 -14.15
C HIS A 248 7.80 -10.03 -14.49
N ALA A 249 7.83 -8.92 -13.77
CA ALA A 249 8.79 -7.85 -13.99
C ALA A 249 10.10 -8.08 -13.20
N ARG A 250 11.21 -7.59 -13.75
CA ARG A 250 12.51 -7.62 -13.06
C ARG A 250 12.56 -6.64 -11.88
N PHE A 251 12.02 -5.45 -12.09
CA PHE A 251 11.92 -4.40 -11.09
C PHE A 251 10.88 -3.35 -11.51
N ALA A 252 10.62 -2.42 -10.62
CA ALA A 252 9.79 -1.26 -10.90
C ALA A 252 10.45 0.04 -10.43
N VAL A 253 10.17 1.16 -11.14
CA VAL A 253 10.53 2.52 -10.71
C VAL A 253 9.25 3.35 -10.62
N THR A 254 9.03 3.99 -9.49
CA THR A 254 7.77 4.69 -9.20
C THR A 254 8.01 6.02 -8.50
N ASN A 255 7.09 6.97 -8.67
CA ASN A 255 6.97 8.09 -7.75
C ASN A 255 6.40 7.63 -6.40
N ASP A 256 6.46 8.48 -5.35
CA ASP A 256 5.77 8.27 -4.07
C ASP A 256 4.24 8.35 -4.26
N SER A 257 3.64 7.19 -4.56
CA SER A 257 2.20 7.05 -4.82
C SER A 257 1.70 5.62 -4.58
N ALA A 258 0.39 5.38 -4.73
CA ALA A 258 -0.21 4.08 -4.49
C ALA A 258 0.40 2.91 -5.30
N PRO A 259 0.76 3.05 -6.60
CA PRO A 259 1.43 1.98 -7.34
C PRO A 259 2.73 1.48 -6.72
N MET A 260 3.52 2.33 -6.05
CA MET A 260 4.70 1.89 -5.30
C MET A 260 4.34 0.82 -4.26
N HIS A 261 3.27 1.03 -3.52
CA HIS A 261 2.81 0.08 -2.50
C HIS A 261 2.16 -1.16 -3.12
N ILE A 262 1.41 -1.02 -4.23
CA ILE A 262 0.86 -2.17 -4.98
C ILE A 262 2.00 -3.09 -5.43
N LEU A 263 3.02 -2.51 -6.07
CA LEU A 263 4.16 -3.25 -6.57
C LEU A 263 5.02 -3.84 -5.44
N SER A 264 5.04 -3.25 -4.24
CA SER A 264 5.71 -3.86 -3.08
C SER A 264 5.08 -5.19 -2.63
N CYS A 265 3.82 -5.50 -3.04
CA CYS A 265 3.17 -6.79 -2.79
C CYS A 265 3.65 -7.90 -3.73
N THR A 266 4.48 -7.60 -4.72
CA THR A 266 4.91 -8.56 -5.75
C THR A 266 6.14 -9.36 -5.36
N GLY A 267 6.97 -8.80 -4.47
CA GLY A 267 8.28 -9.33 -4.09
C GLY A 267 9.44 -8.86 -4.97
N ILE A 268 9.17 -8.13 -6.08
CA ILE A 268 10.23 -7.58 -6.93
C ILE A 268 10.90 -6.36 -6.29
N PRO A 269 12.10 -5.95 -6.75
CA PRO A 269 12.70 -4.66 -6.43
C PRO A 269 11.81 -3.50 -6.87
N VAL A 270 11.48 -2.57 -5.95
CA VAL A 270 10.71 -1.36 -6.22
C VAL A 270 11.51 -0.13 -5.81
N PHE A 271 11.90 0.68 -6.78
CA PHE A 271 12.64 1.91 -6.57
C PHE A 271 11.66 3.08 -6.48
N GLY A 272 11.61 3.72 -5.32
CA GLY A 272 10.73 4.88 -5.08
C GLY A 272 11.51 6.18 -5.21
N ILE A 273 11.05 7.09 -6.08
CA ILE A 273 11.62 8.44 -6.25
C ILE A 273 10.87 9.40 -5.35
N PHE A 274 11.59 10.06 -4.44
CA PHE A 274 11.04 10.97 -3.45
C PHE A 274 11.69 12.35 -3.55
N GLY A 275 10.88 13.38 -3.56
CA GLY A 275 11.31 14.77 -3.51
C GLY A 275 10.53 15.55 -2.46
N PRO A 276 9.23 15.87 -2.70
CA PRO A 276 8.44 16.73 -1.84
C PRO A 276 7.92 16.05 -0.56
N THR A 277 8.11 14.75 -0.40
CA THR A 277 7.59 13.95 0.72
C THR A 277 8.70 13.21 1.45
N ASP A 278 8.52 13.04 2.75
CA ASP A 278 9.48 12.32 3.59
C ASP A 278 9.42 10.81 3.35
N TRP A 279 10.42 10.30 2.62
CA TRP A 279 10.55 8.88 2.29
C TRP A 279 10.65 7.98 3.54
N ARG A 280 11.15 8.50 4.67
CA ARG A 280 11.30 7.75 5.92
C ARG A 280 9.96 7.26 6.46
N ARG A 281 8.88 7.97 6.10
CA ARG A 281 7.52 7.67 6.56
C ARG A 281 6.78 6.66 5.70
N MET A 282 7.02 6.66 4.39
CA MET A 282 6.14 6.00 3.42
C MET A 282 6.88 5.25 2.30
N HIS A 283 8.17 4.96 2.44
CA HIS A 283 8.84 4.11 1.45
C HIS A 283 8.20 2.71 1.35
N ALA A 284 8.42 1.99 0.25
CA ALA A 284 7.96 0.61 0.11
C ALA A 284 8.56 -0.27 1.22
N ILE A 285 7.71 -0.98 1.97
CA ILE A 285 8.13 -1.80 3.11
C ILE A 285 9.19 -2.82 2.68
N GLY A 286 10.28 -2.90 3.45
CA GLY A 286 11.42 -3.79 3.16
C GLY A 286 12.37 -3.28 2.08
N GLN A 287 12.11 -2.12 1.48
CA GLN A 287 12.86 -1.59 0.34
C GLN A 287 13.47 -0.20 0.58
N GLN A 288 13.70 0.15 1.84
CA GLN A 288 14.30 1.44 2.22
C GLN A 288 15.62 1.73 1.48
N HIS A 289 16.42 0.70 1.21
CA HIS A 289 17.68 0.83 0.49
C HIS A 289 17.48 1.25 -0.99
N ARG A 290 16.30 1.01 -1.58
CA ARG A 290 15.91 1.36 -2.96
C ARG A 290 15.24 2.72 -3.11
N VAL A 291 15.16 3.50 -2.05
CA VAL A 291 14.71 4.90 -2.11
C VAL A 291 15.73 5.74 -2.87
N ILE A 292 15.23 6.58 -3.77
CA ILE A 292 16.01 7.58 -4.52
C ILE A 292 15.51 8.95 -4.08
N ALA A 293 16.36 9.70 -3.39
CA ALA A 293 16.06 11.03 -2.84
C ALA A 293 17.35 11.83 -2.65
N LEU A 294 17.30 13.13 -2.88
CA LEU A 294 18.47 14.01 -2.74
C LEU A 294 19.00 14.07 -1.30
N ASP A 295 18.09 13.97 -0.32
CA ASP A 295 18.42 14.05 1.11
C ASP A 295 18.68 12.68 1.75
N LYS A 296 18.90 11.64 0.95
CA LYS A 296 19.22 10.30 1.46
C LYS A 296 20.65 10.25 2.00
N THR A 297 20.97 11.14 2.92
CA THR A 297 22.17 11.03 3.74
C THR A 297 21.97 9.96 4.81
N ALA A 298 22.91 9.05 4.90
CA ALA A 298 22.85 7.93 5.81
C ALA A 298 22.63 8.38 7.26
N GLY A 299 21.59 7.87 7.92
CA GLY A 299 21.62 7.61 9.35
C GLY A 299 21.25 8.74 10.30
N ASN A 300 20.91 9.94 9.90
CA ASN A 300 20.54 10.98 10.84
C ASN A 300 19.05 10.88 11.24
N ARG A 301 18.78 10.29 12.41
CA ARG A 301 17.43 10.18 12.99
C ARG A 301 16.84 11.53 13.43
N ASP A 302 17.68 12.52 13.64
CA ASP A 302 17.30 13.87 14.10
C ASP A 302 17.13 14.87 12.96
N HIS A 303 17.22 14.41 11.71
CA HIS A 303 17.09 15.26 10.54
C HIS A 303 15.64 15.72 10.36
N VAL A 304 15.42 17.02 10.43
CA VAL A 304 14.14 17.63 10.04
C VAL A 304 14.00 17.52 8.53
N PHE A 305 12.97 16.83 8.07
CA PHE A 305 12.70 16.70 6.64
C PHE A 305 12.43 18.07 6.00
N THR A 306 13.14 18.37 4.95
CA THR A 306 12.88 19.53 4.08
C THR A 306 12.42 19.03 2.72
N PRO A 307 11.22 19.42 2.23
CA PRO A 307 10.75 19.05 0.90
C PRO A 307 11.76 19.46 -0.18
N GLN A 308 12.05 18.53 -1.08
CA GLN A 308 12.98 18.73 -2.21
C GLN A 308 12.19 18.76 -3.51
N ASP A 309 12.71 19.53 -4.47
CA ASP A 309 12.20 19.51 -5.83
C ASP A 309 12.64 18.21 -6.53
N ILE A 310 11.68 17.38 -6.87
CA ILE A 310 11.92 16.06 -7.49
C ILE A 310 12.61 16.17 -8.86
N SER A 311 12.44 17.29 -9.57
CA SER A 311 13.08 17.53 -10.87
C SER A 311 14.59 17.67 -10.77
N LYS A 312 15.13 17.94 -9.58
CA LYS A 312 16.57 18.01 -9.32
C LYS A 312 17.23 16.63 -9.15
N ILE A 313 16.46 15.54 -9.10
CA ILE A 313 17.00 14.18 -9.13
C ILE A 313 17.36 13.86 -10.59
N PRO A 314 18.65 13.79 -10.95
CA PRO A 314 19.04 13.54 -12.33
C PRO A 314 18.84 12.08 -12.71
N LEU A 315 18.68 11.79 -14.00
CA LEU A 315 18.59 10.43 -14.54
C LEU A 315 19.80 9.57 -14.11
N SER A 316 20.99 10.14 -14.10
CA SER A 316 22.22 9.43 -13.68
C SER A 316 22.09 8.83 -12.28
N MET A 317 21.49 9.56 -11.32
CA MET A 317 21.29 9.07 -9.95
C MET A 317 20.35 7.85 -9.91
N VAL A 318 19.33 7.84 -10.76
CA VAL A 318 18.42 6.68 -10.88
C VAL A 318 19.16 5.49 -11.49
N MET A 319 19.90 5.71 -12.58
CA MET A 319 20.67 4.67 -13.27
C MET A 319 21.77 4.09 -12.39
N GLU A 320 22.52 4.93 -11.67
CA GLU A 320 23.53 4.50 -10.69
C GLU A 320 22.91 3.63 -9.59
N LYS A 321 21.71 3.99 -9.12
CA LYS A 321 21.01 3.21 -8.12
C LYS A 321 20.54 1.85 -8.65
N LEU A 322 20.03 1.80 -9.88
CA LEU A 322 19.67 0.53 -10.53
C LEU A 322 20.90 -0.36 -10.75
N GLN A 323 22.02 0.22 -11.17
CA GLN A 323 23.27 -0.52 -11.36
C GLN A 323 23.82 -1.06 -10.03
N ALA A 324 23.85 -0.24 -8.98
CA ALA A 324 24.33 -0.62 -7.67
C ALA A 324 23.50 -1.76 -7.02
N ASP A 325 22.22 -1.89 -7.37
CA ASP A 325 21.34 -2.98 -6.95
C ASP A 325 21.37 -4.19 -7.90
N GLY A 326 22.27 -4.20 -8.93
CA GLY A 326 22.42 -5.30 -9.89
C GLY A 326 21.28 -5.43 -10.90
N MET A 327 20.39 -4.41 -11.02
CA MET A 327 19.24 -4.49 -11.93
C MET A 327 19.64 -4.45 -13.40
N LEU A 328 20.79 -3.87 -13.70
CA LEU A 328 21.32 -3.71 -15.07
C LEU A 328 22.38 -4.77 -15.43
N ASP A 329 22.67 -5.72 -14.55
CA ASP A 329 23.65 -6.76 -14.79
C ASP A 329 23.13 -7.80 -15.80
N GLY A 330 23.98 -8.13 -16.81
CA GLY A 330 23.65 -9.12 -17.84
C GLY A 330 22.56 -8.65 -18.84
N LEU A 331 22.47 -7.32 -19.02
CA LEU A 331 21.62 -6.70 -20.05
C LEU A 331 22.42 -6.38 -21.30
#